data_5e28dd247e28723548b7a924477a1a27
#
_entry.id   5e28dd247e28723548b7a924477a1a27
#
_cell.length_a   1.000
_cell.length_b   1.000
_cell.length_c   1.000
_cell.angle_alpha   90.00
_cell.angle_beta   90.00
_cell.angle_gamma   90.00
#
_symmetry.space_group_name_H-M   'P 1'
#
loop_
_entity.id
_entity.type
_entity.pdbx_description
1 polymer ?
#
loop_
_entity_poly.entity_id
_entity_poly.type
_entity_poly.pdbx_seq_one_letter_code
_entity_poly.pdbx_strand_id
1 'polypeptide(L)'
;MGEHVNLIEALSPETLAARSLSWDHPPVKWEPLAEGGIRVFVPPKVDYFQDPAVTNTKDNAPYLWRSVSGDFVAQVHVRPAFTTTWDAGALLARHDARHWGKLCYESTDLGSTAAVSVVTNGVSDDANGADLTVRDVWLQILRVGDVFAMHYALDGRRWRMVRQFKLEVPATIRIGLVAQCPAGPGTTVDFLSFTVDSRTVQNMRAGV
;
A
#
# COMPACT_ATOMS: atom_id res chain seq x y z
N MET A 1 10.90 12.56 19.42
CA MET A 1 10.07 11.89 18.41
C MET A 1 9.40 12.98 17.60
N GLY A 2 9.78 13.16 16.34
CA GLY A 2 9.08 14.12 15.47
C GLY A 2 7.63 13.68 15.28
N GLU A 3 6.70 14.63 15.27
CA GLU A 3 5.32 14.33 14.91
C GLU A 3 5.30 13.80 13.46
N HIS A 4 4.83 12.57 13.28
CA HIS A 4 4.62 11.99 11.95
C HIS A 4 3.41 12.69 11.32
N VAL A 5 3.65 13.49 10.30
CA VAL A 5 2.57 14.22 9.61
C VAL A 5 1.69 13.24 8.83
N ASN A 6 0.40 13.18 9.17
CA ASN A 6 -0.58 12.43 8.37
C ASN A 6 -0.82 13.17 7.04
N LEU A 7 -0.36 12.59 5.95
CA LEU A 7 -0.39 13.21 4.62
C LEU A 7 -1.80 13.32 4.03
N ILE A 8 -2.75 12.56 4.55
CA ILE A 8 -4.13 12.52 4.04
C ILE A 8 -5.17 13.09 5.03
N GLU A 9 -4.69 13.69 6.12
CA GLU A 9 -5.58 14.39 7.05
C GLU A 9 -6.17 15.63 6.38
N ALA A 10 -7.51 15.76 6.39
CA ALA A 10 -8.23 16.84 5.72
C ALA A 10 -7.78 17.07 4.25
N LEU A 11 -7.42 16.00 3.55
CA LEU A 11 -7.00 16.06 2.15
C LEU A 11 -8.18 16.46 1.26
N SER A 12 -7.93 17.38 0.33
CA SER A 12 -8.89 17.78 -0.71
C SER A 12 -8.19 17.84 -2.07
N PRO A 13 -8.93 17.90 -3.20
CA PRO A 13 -8.33 18.07 -4.52
C PRO A 13 -7.37 19.26 -4.61
N GLU A 14 -7.69 20.36 -3.92
CA GLU A 14 -6.89 21.59 -3.94
C GLU A 14 -5.61 21.46 -3.12
N THR A 15 -5.56 20.57 -2.12
CA THR A 15 -4.41 20.39 -1.23
C THR A 15 -3.48 19.26 -1.63
N LEU A 16 -3.84 18.43 -2.61
CA LEU A 16 -3.01 17.32 -3.12
C LEU A 16 -1.59 17.78 -3.48
N ALA A 17 -1.49 18.79 -4.35
CA ALA A 17 -0.20 19.29 -4.82
C ALA A 17 0.65 19.90 -3.71
N ALA A 18 0.02 20.61 -2.76
CA ALA A 18 0.71 21.19 -1.60
C ALA A 18 1.31 20.13 -0.69
N ARG A 19 0.75 18.90 -0.69
CA ARG A 19 1.28 17.73 0.05
C ARG A 19 2.18 16.84 -0.79
N SER A 20 2.49 17.26 -2.03
CA SER A 20 3.29 16.50 -3.00
C SER A 20 2.67 15.13 -3.29
N LEU A 21 1.34 15.05 -3.29
CA LEU A 21 0.58 13.86 -3.62
C LEU A 21 0.03 13.94 -5.05
N SER A 22 0.02 12.83 -5.74
CA SER A 22 -0.51 12.70 -7.11
C SER A 22 -1.22 11.36 -7.29
N TRP A 23 -2.18 11.31 -8.21
CA TRP A 23 -2.86 10.08 -8.59
C TRP A 23 -2.30 9.53 -9.91
N ASP A 24 -1.96 8.23 -9.92
CA ASP A 24 -2.00 7.41 -11.12
C ASP A 24 -3.35 6.68 -11.12
N HIS A 25 -4.02 6.59 -12.26
CA HIS A 25 -5.36 5.99 -12.36
C HIS A 25 -6.34 6.52 -11.30
N PRO A 26 -6.63 7.84 -11.29
CA PRO A 26 -7.47 8.42 -10.25
C PRO A 26 -8.82 7.70 -10.16
N PRO A 27 -9.34 7.48 -8.94
CA PRO A 27 -10.67 6.89 -8.77
C PRO A 27 -11.75 7.85 -9.31
N VAL A 28 -12.92 7.32 -9.66
CA VAL A 28 -14.07 8.15 -10.06
C VAL A 28 -14.47 9.11 -8.94
N LYS A 29 -14.35 8.66 -7.70
CA LYS A 29 -14.66 9.45 -6.50
C LYS A 29 -13.73 9.07 -5.35
N TRP A 30 -13.33 10.06 -4.58
CA TRP A 30 -12.80 9.93 -3.23
C TRP A 30 -13.30 11.09 -2.37
N GLU A 31 -13.33 10.92 -1.07
CA GLU A 31 -13.85 11.94 -0.15
C GLU A 31 -13.13 11.87 1.20
N PRO A 32 -12.99 13.00 1.92
CA PRO A 32 -12.44 12.99 3.26
C PRO A 32 -13.39 12.24 4.22
N LEU A 33 -12.79 11.58 5.22
CA LEU A 33 -13.51 10.95 6.33
C LEU A 33 -13.63 11.91 7.52
N ALA A 34 -14.75 11.85 8.24
CA ALA A 34 -14.97 12.68 9.42
C ALA A 34 -13.96 12.40 10.54
N GLU A 35 -13.50 11.15 10.67
CA GLU A 35 -12.46 10.72 11.61
C GLU A 35 -11.03 11.00 11.15
N GLY A 36 -10.85 11.67 10.02
CA GLY A 36 -9.56 11.88 9.34
C GLY A 36 -9.32 10.85 8.24
N GLY A 37 -8.39 11.16 7.32
CA GLY A 37 -8.09 10.31 6.17
C GLY A 37 -9.07 10.48 5.02
N ILE A 38 -9.11 9.48 4.12
CA ILE A 38 -9.92 9.50 2.90
C ILE A 38 -10.61 8.17 2.64
N ARG A 39 -11.79 8.20 2.04
CA ARG A 39 -12.46 7.06 1.41
C ARG A 39 -12.24 7.09 -0.09
N VAL A 40 -11.80 5.99 -0.66
CA VAL A 40 -11.64 5.79 -2.10
C VAL A 40 -12.72 4.84 -2.61
N PHE A 41 -13.46 5.26 -3.64
CA PHE A 41 -14.43 4.43 -4.35
C PHE A 41 -13.70 3.71 -5.49
N VAL A 42 -13.51 2.43 -5.33
CA VAL A 42 -12.67 1.58 -6.19
C VAL A 42 -13.49 1.08 -7.38
N PRO A 43 -13.08 1.37 -8.62
CA PRO A 43 -13.77 0.83 -9.79
C PRO A 43 -13.56 -0.69 -9.93
N PRO A 44 -14.40 -1.38 -10.73
CA PRO A 44 -14.24 -2.81 -10.98
C PRO A 44 -12.99 -3.13 -11.81
N LYS A 45 -12.46 -4.35 -11.64
CA LYS A 45 -11.41 -4.95 -12.48
C LYS A 45 -10.06 -4.24 -12.46
N VAL A 46 -9.71 -3.60 -11.33
CA VAL A 46 -8.47 -2.86 -11.14
C VAL A 46 -7.53 -3.57 -10.16
N ASP A 47 -6.22 -3.58 -10.50
CA ASP A 47 -5.17 -4.23 -9.71
C ASP A 47 -3.77 -3.74 -10.14
N TYR A 48 -2.75 -4.12 -9.35
CA TYR A 48 -1.33 -4.18 -9.71
C TYR A 48 -0.85 -5.62 -9.55
N PHE A 49 -0.68 -6.32 -10.67
CA PHE A 49 -0.21 -7.70 -10.69
C PHE A 49 0.40 -8.07 -12.05
N GLN A 50 1.60 -8.65 -12.04
CA GLN A 50 2.30 -9.16 -13.22
C GLN A 50 2.28 -10.68 -13.14
N ASP A 51 1.17 -11.30 -13.57
CA ASP A 51 0.98 -12.75 -13.46
C ASP A 51 2.15 -13.53 -14.09
N PRO A 52 2.86 -14.38 -13.32
CA PRO A 52 3.98 -15.15 -13.85
C PRO A 52 3.58 -16.25 -14.84
N ALA A 53 2.31 -16.67 -14.84
CA ALA A 53 1.82 -17.74 -15.70
C ALA A 53 1.24 -17.25 -17.04
N VAL A 54 0.85 -15.97 -17.11
CA VAL A 54 0.22 -15.37 -18.29
C VAL A 54 0.84 -14.02 -18.61
N THR A 55 0.72 -13.58 -19.85
CA THR A 55 1.25 -12.28 -20.28
C THR A 55 0.34 -11.10 -19.91
N ASN A 56 -0.72 -11.34 -19.16
CA ASN A 56 -1.68 -10.31 -18.79
C ASN A 56 -1.18 -9.50 -17.61
N THR A 57 -0.85 -8.24 -17.86
CA THR A 57 -0.42 -7.27 -16.87
C THR A 57 -1.62 -6.50 -16.33
N LYS A 58 -1.74 -6.39 -15.02
CA LYS A 58 -2.61 -5.47 -14.33
C LYS A 58 -1.78 -4.33 -13.74
N ASP A 59 -2.05 -3.11 -14.18
CA ASP A 59 -1.35 -1.89 -13.75
C ASP A 59 -2.32 -0.71 -13.83
N ASN A 60 -3.50 -0.84 -13.21
CA ASN A 60 -4.62 0.08 -13.44
C ASN A 60 -5.44 0.44 -12.19
N ALA A 61 -5.01 0.04 -11.00
CA ALA A 61 -5.70 0.42 -9.76
C ALA A 61 -5.43 1.89 -9.39
N PRO A 62 -6.37 2.58 -8.73
CA PRO A 62 -6.11 3.89 -8.15
C PRO A 62 -4.90 3.87 -7.22
N TYR A 63 -3.92 4.74 -7.50
CA TYR A 63 -2.68 4.85 -6.75
C TYR A 63 -2.40 6.30 -6.39
N LEU A 64 -2.57 6.64 -5.10
CA LEU A 64 -2.22 7.94 -4.53
C LEU A 64 -0.79 7.89 -4.01
N TRP A 65 0.13 8.61 -4.63
CA TRP A 65 1.54 8.48 -4.36
C TRP A 65 2.27 9.82 -4.18
N ARG A 66 3.45 9.74 -3.60
CA ARG A 66 4.48 10.77 -3.61
C ARG A 66 5.85 10.17 -3.91
N SER A 67 6.78 11.01 -4.38
CA SER A 67 8.19 10.64 -4.51
C SER A 67 8.87 10.61 -3.14
N VAL A 68 9.76 9.65 -2.93
CA VAL A 68 10.64 9.54 -1.78
C VAL A 68 12.03 9.13 -2.26
N SER A 69 13.08 9.65 -1.62
CA SER A 69 14.47 9.36 -1.99
C SER A 69 15.26 8.79 -0.82
N GLY A 70 16.10 7.79 -1.10
CA GLY A 70 16.94 7.13 -0.10
C GLY A 70 16.16 6.20 0.83
N ASP A 71 16.61 6.12 2.08
CA ASP A 71 15.96 5.32 3.11
C ASP A 71 14.65 5.98 3.57
N PHE A 72 13.64 5.17 3.83
CA PHE A 72 12.35 5.67 4.30
C PHE A 72 11.58 4.64 5.12
N VAL A 73 10.59 5.13 5.87
CA VAL A 73 9.52 4.34 6.49
C VAL A 73 8.19 4.94 6.05
N ALA A 74 7.36 4.15 5.39
CA ALA A 74 6.00 4.51 5.02
C ALA A 74 5.00 3.66 5.78
N GLN A 75 3.96 4.28 6.34
CA GLN A 75 2.95 3.60 7.11
C GLN A 75 1.56 4.05 6.68
N VAL A 76 0.61 3.12 6.69
CA VAL A 76 -0.81 3.40 6.46
C VAL A 76 -1.66 2.66 7.49
N HIS A 77 -2.71 3.31 7.97
CA HIS A 77 -3.81 2.66 8.66
C HIS A 77 -4.95 2.49 7.67
N VAL A 78 -5.36 1.27 7.37
CA VAL A 78 -6.25 0.96 6.25
C VAL A 78 -7.41 0.06 6.67
N ARG A 79 -8.59 0.32 6.09
CA ARG A 79 -9.86 -0.36 6.36
C ARG A 79 -10.60 -0.61 5.03
N PRO A 80 -10.36 -1.73 4.35
CA PRO A 80 -11.11 -2.08 3.16
C PRO A 80 -12.53 -2.55 3.50
N ALA A 81 -13.49 -2.25 2.62
CA ALA A 81 -14.78 -2.93 2.61
C ALA A 81 -14.65 -4.13 1.68
N PHE A 82 -14.42 -5.32 2.25
CA PHE A 82 -14.30 -6.54 1.49
C PHE A 82 -15.66 -6.99 0.94
N THR A 83 -15.83 -6.97 -0.36
CA THR A 83 -17.05 -7.39 -1.07
C THR A 83 -16.80 -8.65 -1.90
N THR A 84 -15.59 -8.79 -2.43
CA THR A 84 -15.18 -9.94 -3.24
C THR A 84 -13.73 -10.33 -2.96
N THR A 85 -13.35 -11.51 -3.45
CA THR A 85 -11.96 -12.00 -3.42
C THR A 85 -11.03 -11.00 -4.07
N TRP A 86 -9.85 -10.79 -3.44
CA TRP A 86 -8.76 -9.88 -3.80
C TRP A 86 -9.10 -8.39 -3.67
N ASP A 87 -10.25 -8.02 -3.11
CA ASP A 87 -10.45 -6.64 -2.67
C ASP A 87 -9.41 -6.30 -1.62
N ALA A 88 -8.73 -5.18 -1.78
CA ALA A 88 -7.68 -4.77 -0.86
C ALA A 88 -7.46 -3.26 -0.79
N GLY A 89 -6.93 -2.84 0.36
CA GLY A 89 -6.21 -1.58 0.53
C GLY A 89 -4.74 -1.88 0.82
N ALA A 90 -3.83 -1.14 0.19
CA ALA A 90 -2.42 -1.49 0.18
C ALA A 90 -1.47 -0.29 0.24
N LEU A 91 -0.22 -0.55 0.69
CA LEU A 91 0.96 0.27 0.38
C LEU A 91 1.67 -0.29 -0.84
N LEU A 92 2.12 0.60 -1.74
CA LEU A 92 2.90 0.27 -2.93
C LEU A 92 4.15 1.15 -3.01
N ALA A 93 5.34 0.51 -2.97
CA ALA A 93 6.62 1.12 -3.32
C ALA A 93 6.95 0.77 -4.77
N ARG A 94 7.03 1.77 -5.68
CA ARG A 94 7.07 1.53 -7.12
C ARG A 94 8.12 2.39 -7.81
N HIS A 95 8.99 1.75 -8.59
CA HIS A 95 9.85 2.40 -9.55
C HIS A 95 9.14 2.52 -10.91
N ASP A 96 8.79 1.40 -11.50
CA ASP A 96 8.11 1.31 -12.81
C ASP A 96 7.07 0.17 -12.82
N ALA A 97 6.60 -0.20 -14.01
CA ALA A 97 5.58 -1.25 -14.19
C ALA A 97 6.07 -2.66 -13.80
N ARG A 98 7.40 -2.87 -13.72
CA ARG A 98 8.01 -4.19 -13.53
C ARG A 98 8.87 -4.29 -12.26
N HIS A 99 9.03 -3.20 -11.49
CA HIS A 99 9.87 -3.16 -10.29
C HIS A 99 9.12 -2.43 -9.17
N TRP A 100 8.48 -3.22 -8.30
CA TRP A 100 7.69 -2.70 -7.18
C TRP A 100 7.44 -3.74 -6.09
N GLY A 101 7.07 -3.28 -4.90
CA GLY A 101 6.63 -4.10 -3.79
C GLY A 101 5.30 -3.57 -3.24
N LYS A 102 4.30 -4.44 -3.10
CA LYS A 102 2.96 -4.12 -2.60
C LYS A 102 2.68 -4.95 -1.35
N LEU A 103 2.20 -4.30 -0.30
CA LEU A 103 1.70 -4.93 0.92
C LEU A 103 0.23 -4.60 1.08
N CYS A 104 -0.62 -5.62 1.10
CA CYS A 104 -2.07 -5.53 1.12
C CYS A 104 -2.66 -5.95 2.47
N TYR A 105 -3.77 -5.33 2.85
CA TYR A 105 -4.79 -6.00 3.64
C TYR A 105 -5.89 -6.45 2.66
N GLU A 106 -6.05 -7.75 2.49
CA GLU A 106 -6.73 -8.35 1.34
C GLU A 106 -7.71 -9.45 1.76
N SER A 107 -8.82 -9.56 1.04
CA SER A 107 -9.72 -10.72 1.05
C SER A 107 -9.14 -11.80 0.14
N THR A 108 -8.65 -12.90 0.71
CA THR A 108 -7.95 -13.94 -0.03
C THR A 108 -8.90 -14.92 -0.72
N ASP A 109 -8.39 -15.69 -1.67
CA ASP A 109 -9.08 -16.80 -2.31
C ASP A 109 -9.29 -18.02 -1.38
N LEU A 110 -8.63 -18.01 -0.22
CA LEU A 110 -8.82 -19.01 0.84
C LEU A 110 -10.03 -18.72 1.74
N GLY A 111 -10.74 -17.60 1.51
CA GLY A 111 -11.91 -17.21 2.29
C GLY A 111 -11.57 -16.51 3.61
N SER A 112 -10.33 -16.07 3.78
CA SER A 112 -9.85 -15.28 4.92
C SER A 112 -9.51 -13.85 4.50
N THR A 113 -9.24 -12.98 5.46
CA THR A 113 -8.56 -11.71 5.22
C THR A 113 -7.15 -11.78 5.77
N ALA A 114 -6.15 -11.30 5.02
CA ALA A 114 -4.74 -11.49 5.36
C ALA A 114 -3.87 -10.28 5.01
N ALA A 115 -2.68 -10.23 5.63
CA ALA A 115 -1.58 -9.39 5.15
C ALA A 115 -0.91 -10.12 3.99
N VAL A 116 -1.13 -9.67 2.76
CA VAL A 116 -0.60 -10.27 1.53
C VAL A 116 0.52 -9.41 0.97
N SER A 117 1.62 -10.03 0.56
CA SER A 117 2.76 -9.33 -0.02
C SER A 117 3.03 -9.76 -1.45
N VAL A 118 3.19 -8.80 -2.36
CA VAL A 118 3.58 -9.04 -3.75
C VAL A 118 4.87 -8.28 -4.03
N VAL A 119 5.88 -8.97 -4.52
CA VAL A 119 7.13 -8.36 -5.00
C VAL A 119 7.25 -8.63 -6.48
N THR A 120 7.36 -7.56 -7.27
CA THR A 120 7.53 -7.66 -8.71
C THR A 120 8.93 -7.23 -9.11
N ASN A 121 9.65 -8.17 -9.69
CA ASN A 121 10.93 -7.96 -10.36
C ASN A 121 10.84 -8.63 -11.74
N GLY A 122 10.20 -7.93 -12.67
CA GLY A 122 9.81 -8.46 -13.97
C GLY A 122 8.44 -9.13 -13.94
N VAL A 123 8.23 -10.11 -13.07
CA VAL A 123 6.96 -10.78 -12.75
C VAL A 123 6.68 -10.73 -11.26
N SER A 124 5.43 -10.93 -10.88
CA SER A 124 5.01 -10.90 -9.48
C SER A 124 5.33 -12.21 -8.76
N ASP A 125 5.88 -12.07 -7.57
CA ASP A 125 6.08 -13.13 -6.57
C ASP A 125 5.10 -12.82 -5.43
N ASP A 126 4.04 -13.60 -5.33
CA ASP A 126 2.91 -13.38 -4.44
C ASP A 126 2.98 -14.33 -3.23
N ALA A 127 2.64 -13.82 -2.04
CA ALA A 127 2.62 -14.65 -0.83
C ALA A 127 1.55 -14.16 0.16
N ASN A 128 0.68 -15.08 0.54
CA ASN A 128 -0.20 -14.90 1.69
C ASN A 128 0.64 -14.92 2.97
N GLY A 129 0.45 -13.89 3.80
CA GLY A 129 1.05 -13.81 5.12
C GLY A 129 0.06 -14.26 6.20
N ALA A 130 0.03 -13.54 7.32
CA ALA A 130 -0.84 -13.89 8.43
C ALA A 130 -2.31 -13.58 8.14
N ASP A 131 -3.20 -14.53 8.44
CA ASP A 131 -4.64 -14.28 8.50
C ASP A 131 -4.96 -13.29 9.62
N LEU A 132 -5.84 -12.35 9.33
CA LEU A 132 -6.22 -11.26 10.22
C LEU A 132 -7.75 -11.18 10.31
N THR A 133 -8.28 -11.23 11.53
CA THR A 133 -9.73 -11.15 11.81
C THR A 133 -10.10 -9.79 12.40
N VAL A 134 -9.56 -8.71 11.81
CA VAL A 134 -9.76 -7.34 12.29
C VAL A 134 -10.42 -6.48 11.22
N ARG A 135 -11.03 -5.38 11.64
CA ARG A 135 -11.70 -4.45 10.72
C ARG A 135 -10.69 -3.60 9.92
N ASP A 136 -9.60 -3.24 10.56
CA ASP A 136 -8.56 -2.37 10.03
C ASP A 136 -7.19 -2.82 10.52
N VAL A 137 -6.15 -2.43 9.81
CA VAL A 137 -4.78 -2.83 10.09
C VAL A 137 -3.80 -1.72 9.73
N TRP A 138 -2.68 -1.68 10.42
CA TRP A 138 -1.53 -0.86 10.06
C TRP A 138 -0.59 -1.65 9.16
N LEU A 139 -0.23 -1.09 8.01
CA LEU A 139 0.76 -1.64 7.09
C LEU A 139 1.98 -0.71 7.05
N GLN A 140 3.17 -1.30 6.91
CA GLN A 140 4.42 -0.57 6.80
C GLN A 140 5.29 -1.16 5.69
N ILE A 141 5.85 -0.29 4.85
CA ILE A 141 6.98 -0.61 3.96
C ILE A 141 8.13 0.30 4.36
N LEU A 142 9.29 -0.27 4.56
CA LEU A 142 10.51 0.47 4.80
C LEU A 142 11.62 0.07 3.82
N ARG A 143 12.55 1.00 3.58
CA ARG A 143 13.72 0.82 2.71
C ARG A 143 14.99 1.23 3.44
N VAL A 144 16.04 0.41 3.32
CA VAL A 144 17.42 0.76 3.70
C VAL A 144 18.34 0.30 2.55
N GLY A 145 18.91 1.26 1.81
CA GLY A 145 19.60 0.97 0.56
C GLY A 145 18.70 0.30 -0.48
N ASP A 146 19.08 -0.91 -0.93
CA ASP A 146 18.28 -1.73 -1.85
C ASP A 146 17.41 -2.76 -1.15
N VAL A 147 17.45 -2.82 0.18
CA VAL A 147 16.67 -3.79 0.96
C VAL A 147 15.38 -3.14 1.44
N PHE A 148 14.27 -3.84 1.20
CA PHE A 148 12.94 -3.46 1.66
C PHE A 148 12.44 -4.47 2.69
N ALA A 149 11.61 -4.00 3.61
CA ALA A 149 10.85 -4.88 4.48
C ALA A 149 9.40 -4.42 4.62
N MET A 150 8.51 -5.39 4.75
CA MET A 150 7.07 -5.22 4.86
C MET A 150 6.59 -5.76 6.20
N HIS A 151 5.76 -4.98 6.88
CA HIS A 151 5.24 -5.33 8.19
C HIS A 151 3.77 -4.95 8.30
N TYR A 152 3.06 -5.68 9.18
CA TYR A 152 1.76 -5.25 9.67
C TYR A 152 1.77 -5.07 11.19
N ALA A 153 0.83 -4.31 11.71
CA ALA A 153 0.57 -4.17 13.13
C ALA A 153 -0.94 -4.03 13.38
N LEU A 154 -1.41 -4.55 14.51
CA LEU A 154 -2.82 -4.40 14.93
C LEU A 154 -3.05 -3.15 15.79
N ASP A 155 -1.98 -2.58 16.30
CA ASP A 155 -1.99 -1.44 17.24
C ASP A 155 -1.15 -0.23 16.75
N GLY A 156 -0.61 -0.30 15.52
CA GLY A 156 0.27 0.71 14.95
C GLY A 156 1.64 0.84 15.65
N ARG A 157 1.99 -0.09 16.52
CA ARG A 157 3.22 -0.01 17.35
C ARG A 157 4.06 -1.29 17.31
N ARG A 158 3.42 -2.46 17.36
CA ARG A 158 4.11 -3.75 17.40
C ARG A 158 4.12 -4.36 16.02
N TRP A 159 5.18 -4.07 15.28
CA TRP A 159 5.34 -4.51 13.90
C TRP A 159 5.69 -5.99 13.82
N ARG A 160 5.04 -6.68 12.91
CA ARG A 160 5.27 -8.09 12.56
C ARG A 160 5.70 -8.16 11.11
N MET A 161 6.89 -8.71 10.87
CA MET A 161 7.43 -8.81 9.52
C MET A 161 6.63 -9.81 8.68
N VAL A 162 6.24 -9.37 7.48
CA VAL A 162 5.62 -10.21 6.44
C VAL A 162 6.69 -10.70 5.47
N ARG A 163 7.54 -9.78 5.00
CA ARG A 163 8.59 -10.09 4.01
C ARG A 163 9.76 -9.14 4.14
N GLN A 164 10.97 -9.64 3.84
CA GLN A 164 12.15 -8.84 3.57
C GLN A 164 12.70 -9.27 2.22
N PHE A 165 13.05 -8.33 1.36
CA PHE A 165 13.51 -8.61 -0.01
C PHE A 165 14.47 -7.52 -0.49
N LYS A 166 15.25 -7.85 -1.53
CA LYS A 166 16.07 -6.88 -2.26
C LYS A 166 15.36 -6.51 -3.56
N LEU A 167 15.36 -5.23 -3.88
CA LEU A 167 14.87 -4.71 -5.15
C LEU A 167 15.81 -3.59 -5.62
N GLU A 168 16.54 -3.83 -6.70
CA GLU A 168 17.48 -2.86 -7.26
C GLU A 168 16.71 -1.81 -8.06
N VAL A 169 16.51 -0.66 -7.45
CA VAL A 169 15.78 0.48 -8.02
C VAL A 169 16.53 1.78 -7.72
N PRO A 170 16.32 2.86 -8.49
CA PRO A 170 16.93 4.16 -8.22
C PRO A 170 16.69 4.65 -6.77
N ALA A 171 17.52 5.61 -6.35
CA ALA A 171 17.36 6.21 -5.02
C ALA A 171 15.97 6.83 -4.85
N THR A 172 15.43 7.45 -5.89
CA THR A 172 14.09 8.06 -5.87
C THR A 172 13.06 7.13 -6.51
N ILE A 173 12.04 6.78 -5.74
CA ILE A 173 10.88 5.97 -6.18
C ILE A 173 9.58 6.61 -5.72
N ARG A 174 8.45 6.06 -6.13
CA ARG A 174 7.12 6.41 -5.66
C ARG A 174 6.70 5.49 -4.52
N ILE A 175 6.07 6.05 -3.50
CA ILE A 175 5.44 5.32 -2.40
C ILE A 175 4.03 5.86 -2.17
N GLY A 176 3.05 4.99 -1.94
CA GLY A 176 1.68 5.45 -1.77
C GLY A 176 0.65 4.36 -1.54
N LEU A 177 -0.60 4.77 -1.65
CA LEU A 177 -1.79 4.02 -1.30
C LEU A 177 -2.44 3.45 -2.57
N VAL A 178 -2.73 2.15 -2.56
CA VAL A 178 -3.47 1.48 -3.65
C VAL A 178 -4.78 0.94 -3.10
N ALA A 179 -5.85 1.14 -3.87
CA ALA A 179 -7.15 0.53 -3.63
C ALA A 179 -7.52 -0.35 -4.83
N GLN A 180 -7.77 -1.64 -4.61
CA GLN A 180 -8.01 -2.62 -5.69
C GLN A 180 -9.29 -3.41 -5.52
N CYS A 181 -9.90 -3.78 -6.66
CA CYS A 181 -11.06 -4.68 -6.78
C CYS A 181 -10.92 -5.50 -8.07
N PRO A 182 -10.08 -6.57 -8.09
CA PRO A 182 -9.78 -7.30 -9.31
C PRO A 182 -10.95 -8.12 -9.87
N ALA A 183 -11.77 -8.68 -9.00
CA ALA A 183 -12.85 -9.61 -9.36
C ALA A 183 -14.24 -8.96 -9.33
N GLY A 184 -14.48 -8.06 -8.39
CA GLY A 184 -15.80 -7.52 -8.04
C GLY A 184 -16.33 -6.42 -8.95
N PRO A 185 -17.53 -5.92 -8.62
CA PRO A 185 -18.17 -4.80 -9.32
C PRO A 185 -17.66 -3.43 -8.86
N GLY A 186 -16.73 -3.40 -7.92
CA GLY A 186 -16.23 -2.23 -7.21
C GLY A 186 -16.36 -2.41 -5.70
N THR A 187 -15.60 -1.62 -4.95
CA THR A 187 -15.59 -1.63 -3.48
C THR A 187 -15.25 -0.25 -2.93
N THR A 188 -15.08 -0.13 -1.63
CA THR A 188 -14.51 1.08 -1.00
C THR A 188 -13.35 0.71 -0.09
N VAL A 189 -12.36 1.61 -0.04
CA VAL A 189 -11.24 1.50 0.90
C VAL A 189 -11.12 2.82 1.66
N ASP A 190 -11.14 2.72 2.99
CA ASP A 190 -10.84 3.84 3.88
C ASP A 190 -9.34 3.79 4.24
N PHE A 191 -8.63 4.84 3.92
CA PHE A 191 -7.28 5.10 4.41
C PHE A 191 -7.38 6.13 5.54
N LEU A 192 -7.13 5.69 6.77
CA LEU A 192 -7.34 6.50 7.98
C LEU A 192 -6.15 7.40 8.29
N SER A 193 -4.95 6.94 7.94
CA SER A 193 -3.72 7.74 8.00
C SER A 193 -2.70 7.26 6.99
N PHE A 194 -1.81 8.16 6.55
CA PHE A 194 -0.66 7.84 5.70
C PHE A 194 0.51 8.74 6.06
N THR A 195 1.64 8.14 6.39
CA THR A 195 2.87 8.86 6.72
C THR A 195 4.04 8.34 5.90
N VAL A 196 4.98 9.20 5.57
CA VAL A 196 6.25 8.86 4.90
C VAL A 196 7.36 9.66 5.55
N ASP A 197 8.29 8.96 6.21
CA ASP A 197 9.43 9.55 6.91
C ASP A 197 10.72 9.18 6.18
N SER A 198 11.49 10.18 5.79
CA SER A 198 12.84 10.00 5.23
C SER A 198 13.81 9.73 6.39
N ARG A 199 13.89 8.46 6.79
CA ARG A 199 14.79 8.00 7.85
C ARG A 199 15.25 6.57 7.60
N THR A 200 16.43 6.23 8.07
CA THR A 200 16.88 4.83 8.17
C THR A 200 16.33 4.15 9.42
N VAL A 201 16.33 2.83 9.43
CA VAL A 201 16.02 2.00 10.60
C VAL A 201 17.19 1.11 10.94
N GLN A 202 17.37 0.80 12.23
CA GLN A 202 18.49 -0.04 12.68
C GLN A 202 18.14 -1.53 12.66
N ASN A 203 16.86 -1.87 12.84
CA ASN A 203 16.41 -3.25 12.83
C ASN A 203 15.23 -3.42 11.85
N MET A 204 15.57 -3.78 10.60
CA MET A 204 14.58 -3.97 9.55
C MET A 204 13.59 -5.10 9.87
N ARG A 205 14.01 -6.15 10.59
CA ARG A 205 13.13 -7.26 10.94
C ARG A 205 12.10 -6.88 12.00
N ALA A 206 12.47 -6.00 12.91
CA ALA A 206 11.57 -5.46 13.91
C ALA A 206 10.73 -4.25 13.41
N GLY A 207 11.10 -3.68 12.25
CA GLY A 207 10.41 -2.52 11.67
C GLY A 207 10.73 -1.18 12.34
N VAL A 208 11.86 -1.10 13.06
CA VAL A 208 12.28 0.06 13.85
C VAL A 208 13.75 0.38 13.69
#